data_64945ac8cc96a2e44e7dc9347e1f20ec
#
_entry.id   64945ac8cc96a2e44e7dc9347e1f20ec
#
_cell.length_a   1.000
_cell.length_b   1.000
_cell.length_c   1.000
_cell.angle_alpha   90.00
_cell.angle_beta   90.00
_cell.angle_gamma   90.00
#
_symmetry.space_group_name_H-M   'P 1'
#
loop_
_entity.id
_entity.type
_entity.pdbx_description
1 polymer ?
#
loop_
_entity_poly.entity_id
_entity_poly.type
_entity_poly.pdbx_seq_one_letter_code
_entity_poly.pdbx_strand_id
1 'polypeptide(L)'
;MKIMRYLLGAVMTLMVAGCEPFIDDTNDFPVLESLDNTLWYSYDKINDIYYDVTYGENGEGVMLGYSEQERVNEVVNRPFTYTFSPATEQINAVVRINFEDGQYYGGFLVPKGVYQISMVDVYFIQLYEVDAEGEVIYNLDGTMKSTMQMWKE
;
A
#
# COMPACT_ATOMS: atom_id res chain seq x y z
N MET A 1 -37.36 -23.69 -46.19
CA MET A 1 -37.02 -24.08 -44.79
C MET A 1 -35.57 -24.38 -44.52
N LYS A 2 -34.71 -24.61 -45.52
CA LYS A 2 -33.26 -24.87 -45.30
C LYS A 2 -32.40 -23.58 -45.12
N ILE A 3 -32.83 -22.46 -45.70
CA ILE A 3 -32.09 -21.19 -45.64
C ILE A 3 -32.16 -20.53 -44.25
N MET A 4 -33.26 -20.72 -43.51
CA MET A 4 -33.47 -20.13 -42.19
C MET A 4 -32.57 -20.81 -41.09
N ARG A 5 -32.13 -22.04 -41.29
CA ARG A 5 -31.24 -22.73 -40.34
C ARG A 5 -29.78 -22.26 -40.43
N TYR A 6 -29.35 -21.77 -41.60
CA TYR A 6 -28.01 -21.23 -41.76
C TYR A 6 -27.87 -19.79 -41.26
N LEU A 7 -28.96 -19.04 -41.26
CA LEU A 7 -28.97 -17.66 -40.71
C LEU A 7 -28.90 -17.65 -39.18
N LEU A 8 -29.54 -18.64 -38.51
CA LEU A 8 -29.48 -18.77 -37.06
C LEU A 8 -28.07 -19.21 -36.58
N GLY A 9 -27.36 -20.05 -37.36
CA GLY A 9 -26.01 -20.45 -37.03
C GLY A 9 -24.99 -19.33 -37.22
N ALA A 10 -25.18 -18.47 -38.22
CA ALA A 10 -24.27 -17.34 -38.46
C ALA A 10 -24.44 -16.21 -37.41
N VAL A 11 -25.63 -15.98 -36.87
CA VAL A 11 -25.89 -14.97 -35.83
C VAL A 11 -25.35 -15.43 -34.47
N MET A 12 -25.39 -16.75 -34.17
CA MET A 12 -24.81 -17.28 -32.94
C MET A 12 -23.27 -17.28 -32.95
N THR A 13 -22.66 -17.41 -34.12
CA THR A 13 -21.19 -17.39 -34.23
C THR A 13 -20.63 -15.96 -34.08
N LEU A 14 -21.41 -14.93 -34.43
CA LEU A 14 -21.01 -13.53 -34.28
C LEU A 14 -21.15 -13.00 -32.83
N MET A 15 -21.95 -13.67 -31.98
CA MET A 15 -22.10 -13.25 -30.57
C MET A 15 -21.02 -13.83 -29.65
N VAL A 16 -20.25 -14.80 -30.10
CA VAL A 16 -19.16 -15.40 -29.30
C VAL A 16 -17.81 -14.70 -29.56
N ALA A 17 -17.68 -13.94 -30.65
CA ALA A 17 -16.44 -13.21 -30.98
C ALA A 17 -16.33 -11.82 -30.33
N GLY A 18 -17.28 -11.42 -29.48
CA GLY A 18 -17.34 -10.07 -28.90
C GLY A 18 -17.08 -9.98 -27.40
N CYS A 19 -16.71 -11.06 -26.75
CA CYS A 19 -16.28 -11.05 -25.35
C CYS A 19 -14.86 -11.62 -25.25
N GLU A 20 -13.91 -10.96 -25.88
CA GLU A 20 -12.57 -10.98 -25.30
C GLU A 20 -12.69 -10.17 -24.00
N PRO A 21 -12.40 -10.77 -22.84
CA PRO A 21 -12.23 -9.95 -21.66
C PRO A 21 -11.14 -8.94 -22.03
N PHE A 22 -11.43 -7.67 -21.91
CA PHE A 22 -10.43 -6.61 -21.85
C PHE A 22 -9.61 -6.90 -20.58
N ILE A 23 -8.73 -7.88 -20.67
CA ILE A 23 -7.59 -7.98 -19.79
C ILE A 23 -6.64 -6.95 -20.38
N ASP A 24 -6.71 -5.75 -19.84
CA ASP A 24 -5.69 -4.75 -20.05
C ASP A 24 -4.44 -5.30 -19.33
N ASP A 25 -3.64 -6.10 -20.07
CA ASP A 25 -2.36 -6.64 -19.59
C ASP A 25 -1.29 -5.55 -19.37
N THR A 26 -1.68 -4.27 -19.48
CA THR A 26 -0.81 -3.13 -19.22
C THR A 26 -0.91 -2.62 -17.78
N ASN A 27 -1.24 -3.48 -16.82
CA ASN A 27 -1.00 -3.20 -15.41
C ASN A 27 0.48 -3.40 -15.06
N ASP A 28 1.37 -2.82 -15.83
CA ASP A 28 2.74 -2.54 -15.44
C ASP A 28 2.73 -1.42 -14.38
N PHE A 29 2.14 -1.70 -13.21
CA PHE A 29 2.37 -0.85 -12.04
C PHE A 29 3.85 -0.97 -11.72
N PRO A 30 4.59 0.14 -11.67
CA PRO A 30 5.99 0.08 -11.30
C PRO A 30 6.09 -0.57 -9.92
N VAL A 31 6.64 -1.77 -9.89
CA VAL A 31 6.91 -2.51 -8.66
C VAL A 31 8.05 -1.80 -7.95
N LEU A 32 7.81 -1.36 -6.73
CA LEU A 32 8.88 -0.84 -5.91
C LEU A 32 9.71 -2.03 -5.40
N GLU A 33 10.97 -2.11 -5.79
CA GLU A 33 11.86 -3.22 -5.41
C GLU A 33 12.55 -3.00 -4.05
N SER A 34 12.67 -1.75 -3.61
CA SER A 34 13.26 -1.36 -2.32
C SER A 34 12.59 -0.10 -1.77
N LEU A 35 12.63 0.06 -0.45
CA LEU A 35 12.29 1.30 0.24
C LEU A 35 13.53 2.18 0.50
N ASP A 36 14.74 1.69 0.24
CA ASP A 36 15.98 2.39 0.54
C ASP A 36 16.02 3.78 -0.10
N ASN A 37 16.48 4.76 0.68
CA ASN A 37 16.59 6.17 0.25
C ASN A 37 15.25 6.78 -0.21
N THR A 38 14.14 6.36 0.40
CA THR A 38 12.81 6.93 0.10
C THR A 38 12.27 7.73 1.26
N LEU A 39 11.52 8.78 0.92
CA LEU A 39 10.79 9.63 1.85
C LEU A 39 9.28 9.41 1.66
N TRP A 40 8.59 9.21 2.77
CA TRP A 40 7.16 8.98 2.85
C TRP A 40 6.52 9.97 3.82
N TYR A 41 5.26 10.23 3.63
CA TYR A 41 4.47 11.16 4.44
C TYR A 41 3.38 10.42 5.19
N SER A 42 3.07 10.87 6.39
CA SER A 42 1.93 10.40 7.17
C SER A 42 1.33 11.56 7.96
N TYR A 43 0.07 11.42 8.37
CA TYR A 43 -0.61 12.41 9.19
C TYR A 43 -1.44 11.72 10.27
N ASP A 44 -1.12 12.04 11.53
CA ASP A 44 -1.92 11.63 12.68
C ASP A 44 -2.97 12.70 12.96
N LYS A 45 -4.20 12.43 12.51
CA LYS A 45 -5.34 13.34 12.69
C LYS A 45 -5.74 13.54 14.17
N ILE A 46 -5.44 12.57 15.03
CA ILE A 46 -5.84 12.62 16.45
C ILE A 46 -4.95 13.59 17.21
N ASN A 47 -3.66 13.54 16.96
CA ASN A 47 -2.66 14.36 17.63
C ASN A 47 -2.24 15.59 16.82
N ASP A 48 -2.75 15.75 15.59
CA ASP A 48 -2.41 16.83 14.65
C ASP A 48 -0.91 16.89 14.37
N ILE A 49 -0.31 15.72 14.05
CA ILE A 49 1.13 15.59 13.78
C ILE A 49 1.34 15.16 12.34
N TYR A 50 2.20 15.89 11.65
CA TYR A 50 2.68 15.58 10.28
C TYR A 50 3.99 14.84 10.37
N TYR A 51 4.07 13.68 9.72
CA TYR A 51 5.26 12.84 9.76
C TYR A 51 5.98 12.81 8.42
N ASP A 52 7.30 12.93 8.48
CA ASP A 52 8.24 12.55 7.44
C ASP A 52 8.90 11.24 7.85
N VAL A 53 8.77 10.21 7.03
CA VAL A 53 9.29 8.87 7.30
C VAL A 53 10.34 8.54 6.25
N THR A 54 11.60 8.58 6.66
CA THR A 54 12.72 8.28 5.78
C THR A 54 13.17 6.84 5.99
N TYR A 55 13.14 6.06 4.92
CA TYR A 55 13.76 4.75 4.85
C TYR A 55 15.17 4.94 4.29
N GLY A 56 16.18 4.73 5.13
CA GLY A 56 17.58 4.83 4.74
C GLY A 56 18.12 3.50 4.20
N GLU A 57 19.42 3.42 4.02
CA GLU A 57 20.09 2.18 3.61
C GLU A 57 20.19 1.19 4.78
N ASN A 58 20.46 -0.08 4.44
CA ASN A 58 20.71 -1.16 5.41
C ASN A 58 19.56 -1.49 6.38
N GLY A 59 18.32 -1.15 6.01
CA GLY A 59 17.15 -1.44 6.84
C GLY A 59 17.00 -0.52 8.04
N GLU A 60 17.62 0.65 8.06
CA GLU A 60 17.46 1.68 9.08
C GLU A 60 16.62 2.85 8.55
N GLY A 61 15.88 3.51 9.44
CA GLY A 61 15.06 4.66 9.08
C GLY A 61 14.76 5.56 10.26
N VAL A 62 14.13 6.68 9.98
CA VAL A 62 13.70 7.63 11.02
C VAL A 62 12.32 8.20 10.67
N MET A 63 11.48 8.34 11.67
CA MET A 63 10.20 9.03 11.62
C MET A 63 10.32 10.35 12.38
N LEU A 64 10.20 11.46 11.69
CA LEU A 64 10.17 12.79 12.25
C LEU A 64 8.75 13.32 12.23
N GLY A 65 8.24 13.78 13.37
CA GLY A 65 6.91 14.36 13.51
C GLY A 65 6.98 15.85 13.80
N TYR A 66 6.08 16.61 13.19
CA TYR A 66 6.00 18.06 13.25
C TYR A 66 4.60 18.50 13.65
N SER A 67 4.53 19.53 14.49
CA SER A 67 3.25 20.13 14.90
C SER A 67 2.60 20.99 13.82
N GLU A 68 3.33 21.30 12.72
CA GLU A 68 2.83 22.12 11.62
C GLU A 68 3.16 21.46 10.28
N GLN A 69 2.29 21.73 9.30
CA GLN A 69 2.44 21.22 7.93
C GLN A 69 3.73 21.70 7.26
N GLU A 70 4.21 22.91 7.63
CA GLU A 70 5.44 23.51 7.14
C GLU A 70 6.71 22.84 7.67
N ARG A 71 6.56 21.88 8.61
CA ARG A 71 7.65 21.10 9.22
C ARG A 71 8.74 21.95 9.91
N VAL A 72 8.30 22.96 10.63
CA VAL A 72 9.20 23.88 11.34
C VAL A 72 9.57 23.36 12.74
N ASN A 73 8.57 22.87 13.50
CA ASN A 73 8.77 22.43 14.88
C ASN A 73 8.71 20.89 14.98
N GLU A 74 9.88 20.26 15.09
CA GLU A 74 9.98 18.84 15.35
C GLU A 74 9.52 18.51 16.77
N VAL A 75 8.55 17.62 16.89
CA VAL A 75 7.96 17.18 18.17
C VAL A 75 8.15 15.67 18.39
N VAL A 76 8.48 14.93 17.35
CA VAL A 76 8.73 13.49 17.38
C VAL A 76 9.99 13.19 16.61
N ASN A 77 10.86 12.34 17.20
CA ASN A 77 12.02 11.76 16.52
C ASN A 77 12.11 10.30 16.95
N ARG A 78 11.78 9.39 16.04
CA ARG A 78 11.72 7.95 16.32
C ARG A 78 12.54 7.18 15.29
N PRO A 79 13.77 6.78 15.62
CA PRO A 79 14.52 5.85 14.79
C PRO A 79 13.85 4.47 14.78
N PHE A 80 13.99 3.75 13.68
CA PHE A 80 13.47 2.40 13.51
C PHE A 80 14.37 1.56 12.61
N THR A 81 14.23 0.25 12.71
CA THR A 81 14.70 -0.68 11.69
C THR A 81 13.54 -1.20 10.87
N TYR A 82 13.77 -1.59 9.63
CA TYR A 82 12.73 -2.12 8.77
C TYR A 82 13.20 -3.30 7.93
N THR A 83 12.24 -4.10 7.49
CA THR A 83 12.42 -5.07 6.42
C THR A 83 11.37 -4.84 5.34
N PHE A 84 11.77 -5.06 4.11
CA PHE A 84 10.92 -4.95 2.94
C PHE A 84 11.04 -6.21 2.09
N SER A 85 9.90 -6.80 1.75
CA SER A 85 9.82 -7.91 0.80
C SER A 85 9.03 -7.44 -0.40
N PRO A 86 9.64 -7.33 -1.59
CA PRO A 86 8.97 -6.88 -2.80
C PRO A 86 7.76 -7.75 -3.15
N ALA A 87 6.82 -7.18 -3.90
CA ALA A 87 5.67 -7.93 -4.39
C ALA A 87 6.12 -9.04 -5.37
N THR A 88 5.38 -10.13 -5.34
CA THR A 88 5.46 -11.20 -6.34
C THR A 88 4.09 -11.31 -7.05
N GLU A 89 3.97 -12.15 -8.08
CA GLU A 89 2.69 -12.41 -8.74
C GLU A 89 1.57 -12.88 -7.79
N GLN A 90 1.91 -13.41 -6.62
CA GLN A 90 0.97 -14.03 -5.69
C GLN A 90 0.87 -13.29 -4.35
N ILE A 91 1.83 -12.43 -4.00
CA ILE A 91 1.93 -11.81 -2.68
C ILE A 91 2.24 -10.31 -2.84
N ASN A 92 1.47 -9.48 -2.17
CA ASN A 92 1.76 -8.04 -2.07
C ASN A 92 3.10 -7.78 -1.39
N ALA A 93 3.72 -6.66 -1.71
CA ALA A 93 4.92 -6.22 -1.01
C ALA A 93 4.62 -6.02 0.50
N VAL A 94 5.47 -6.57 1.34
CA VAL A 94 5.32 -6.54 2.81
C VAL A 94 6.37 -5.63 3.41
N VAL A 95 5.92 -4.78 4.33
CA VAL A 95 6.77 -3.87 5.12
C VAL A 95 6.64 -4.23 6.59
N ARG A 96 7.77 -4.30 7.31
CA ARG A 96 7.81 -4.39 8.77
C ARG A 96 8.70 -3.29 9.31
N ILE A 97 8.26 -2.64 10.39
CA ILE A 97 8.98 -1.57 11.07
C ILE A 97 9.07 -1.92 12.55
N ASN A 98 10.29 -1.82 13.12
CA ASN A 98 10.54 -2.02 14.53
C ASN A 98 11.11 -0.73 15.10
N PHE A 99 10.34 -0.05 15.93
CA PHE A 99 10.81 1.13 16.64
C PHE A 99 11.67 0.75 17.86
N GLU A 100 12.64 1.58 18.21
CA GLU A 100 13.54 1.35 19.37
C GLU A 100 12.81 1.28 20.70
N ASP A 101 11.61 1.90 20.80
CA ASP A 101 10.76 1.88 22.00
C ASP A 101 10.00 0.54 22.18
N GLY A 102 10.23 -0.43 21.31
CA GLY A 102 9.63 -1.77 21.37
C GLY A 102 8.25 -1.86 20.72
N GLN A 103 7.85 -0.87 19.94
CA GLN A 103 6.62 -0.91 19.13
C GLN A 103 6.92 -1.44 17.74
N TYR A 104 6.09 -2.38 17.26
CA TYR A 104 6.25 -3.03 15.96
C TYR A 104 5.07 -2.73 15.07
N TYR A 105 5.34 -2.54 13.79
CA TYR A 105 4.32 -2.42 12.75
C TYR A 105 4.59 -3.38 11.59
N GLY A 106 3.53 -3.94 11.05
CA GLY A 106 3.56 -4.77 9.86
C GLY A 106 2.45 -4.41 8.90
N GLY A 107 2.68 -4.52 7.60
CA GLY A 107 1.65 -4.22 6.61
C GLY A 107 2.12 -4.34 5.17
N PHE A 108 1.44 -3.63 4.28
CA PHE A 108 1.55 -3.81 2.85
C PHE A 108 1.80 -2.50 2.13
N LEU A 109 2.63 -2.58 1.09
CA LEU A 109 2.71 -1.55 0.06
C LEU A 109 1.61 -1.80 -0.96
N VAL A 110 0.77 -0.81 -1.18
CA VAL A 110 -0.24 -0.81 -2.24
C VAL A 110 0.31 -0.06 -3.44
N PRO A 111 0.34 -0.68 -4.63
CA PRO A 111 0.82 -0.04 -5.84
C PRO A 111 -0.05 1.16 -6.23
N LYS A 112 0.54 2.09 -6.98
CA LYS A 112 -0.18 3.20 -7.63
C LYS A 112 -1.34 2.65 -8.47
N GLY A 113 -2.47 3.37 -8.48
CA GLY A 113 -3.61 3.06 -9.33
C GLY A 113 -4.56 1.97 -8.84
N VAL A 114 -4.24 1.20 -7.78
CA VAL A 114 -5.14 0.17 -7.23
C VAL A 114 -6.34 0.78 -6.51
N TYR A 115 -6.20 1.97 -5.92
CA TYR A 115 -7.30 2.71 -5.32
C TYR A 115 -7.87 3.76 -6.29
N GLN A 116 -8.84 3.35 -7.12
CA GLN A 116 -9.54 4.24 -8.06
C GLN A 116 -10.47 5.27 -7.38
N ILE A 117 -10.59 5.29 -6.07
CA ILE A 117 -11.53 6.18 -5.35
C ILE A 117 -10.97 7.59 -5.16
N SER A 118 -9.67 7.77 -5.20
CA SER A 118 -9.05 9.09 -5.31
C SER A 118 -8.09 9.07 -6.48
N MET A 119 -8.25 9.99 -7.42
CA MET A 119 -7.39 10.16 -8.61
C MET A 119 -5.93 10.49 -8.25
N VAL A 120 -5.40 9.92 -7.17
CA VAL A 120 -4.07 10.23 -6.66
C VAL A 120 -3.16 9.08 -7.06
N ASP A 121 -2.26 9.36 -7.98
CA ASP A 121 -1.24 8.45 -8.47
C ASP A 121 -0.05 8.38 -7.48
N VAL A 122 -0.32 7.91 -6.26
CA VAL A 122 0.67 7.78 -5.19
C VAL A 122 0.86 6.34 -4.75
N TYR A 123 2.06 6.02 -4.29
CA TYR A 123 2.28 4.79 -3.53
C TYR A 123 1.72 4.94 -2.13
N PHE A 124 1.21 3.86 -1.59
CA PHE A 124 0.56 3.84 -0.29
C PHE A 124 1.05 2.65 0.54
N ILE A 125 1.44 2.89 1.78
CA ILE A 125 1.76 1.84 2.75
C ILE A 125 0.69 1.87 3.85
N GLN A 126 0.05 0.72 4.07
CA GLN A 126 -0.85 0.50 5.20
C GLN A 126 -0.17 -0.38 6.23
N LEU A 127 0.00 0.13 7.43
CA LEU A 127 0.62 -0.57 8.56
C LEU A 127 -0.36 -0.77 9.70
N TYR A 128 -0.18 -1.85 10.43
CA TYR A 128 -0.92 -2.22 11.64
C TYR A 128 0.07 -2.47 12.76
N GLU A 129 -0.25 -2.07 13.99
CA GLU A 129 0.54 -2.46 15.14
C GLU A 129 0.46 -3.97 15.34
N VAL A 130 1.63 -4.60 15.48
CA VAL A 130 1.77 -6.06 15.61
C VAL A 130 2.59 -6.37 16.85
N ASP A 131 2.52 -7.61 17.34
CA ASP A 131 3.43 -8.12 18.36
C ASP A 131 4.80 -8.51 17.77
N ALA A 132 5.68 -9.04 18.60
CA ALA A 132 7.01 -9.46 18.19
C ALA A 132 6.99 -10.64 17.20
N GLU A 133 5.93 -11.43 17.19
CA GLU A 133 5.68 -12.54 16.29
C GLU A 133 5.10 -12.07 14.94
N GLY A 134 4.59 -10.83 14.89
CA GLY A 134 4.00 -10.20 13.69
C GLY A 134 2.49 -10.34 13.59
N GLU A 135 1.81 -10.74 14.68
CA GLU A 135 0.36 -10.83 14.73
C GLU A 135 -0.26 -9.46 15.08
N VAL A 136 -1.35 -9.10 14.40
CA VAL A 136 -2.03 -7.81 14.60
C VAL A 136 -2.61 -7.73 16.02
N ILE A 137 -2.31 -6.64 16.71
CA ILE A 137 -2.81 -6.38 18.06
C ILE A 137 -4.19 -5.70 17.98
N TYR A 138 -5.14 -6.25 18.75
CA TYR A 138 -6.50 -5.72 18.86
C TYR A 138 -6.77 -5.18 20.26
N ASN A 139 -7.62 -4.17 20.33
CA ASN A 139 -8.21 -3.68 21.56
C ASN A 139 -9.24 -4.67 22.10
N LEU A 140 -9.68 -4.48 23.36
CA LEU A 140 -10.69 -5.34 23.98
C LEU A 140 -12.05 -5.32 23.26
N ASP A 141 -12.35 -4.27 22.50
CA ASP A 141 -13.57 -4.15 21.68
C ASP A 141 -13.46 -4.79 20.30
N GLY A 142 -12.32 -5.42 19.98
CA GLY A 142 -12.04 -6.06 18.70
C GLY A 142 -11.57 -5.12 17.60
N THR A 143 -11.38 -3.83 17.89
CA THR A 143 -10.75 -2.89 16.94
C THR A 143 -9.23 -3.06 16.93
N MET A 144 -8.56 -2.75 15.80
CA MET A 144 -7.11 -2.75 15.72
C MET A 144 -6.55 -1.67 16.66
N LYS A 145 -5.47 -2.00 17.40
CA LYS A 145 -4.89 -1.12 18.42
C LYS A 145 -4.36 0.18 17.83
N SER A 146 -3.62 0.09 16.74
CA SER A 146 -3.10 1.25 16.01
C SER A 146 -2.91 0.93 14.55
N THR A 147 -3.12 1.92 13.70
CA THR A 147 -2.86 1.85 12.27
C THR A 147 -2.09 3.09 11.83
N MET A 148 -1.24 2.92 10.84
CA MET A 148 -0.49 4.01 10.23
C MET A 148 -0.59 3.92 8.72
N GLN A 149 -0.83 5.05 8.09
CA GLN A 149 -0.87 5.17 6.65
C GLN A 149 0.23 6.11 6.19
N MET A 150 0.97 5.69 5.18
CA MET A 150 2.02 6.50 4.59
C MET A 150 1.81 6.58 3.09
N TRP A 151 2.14 7.71 2.49
CA TRP A 151 2.07 7.92 1.05
C TRP A 151 3.34 8.56 0.51
N LYS A 152 3.60 8.32 -0.75
CA LYS A 152 4.72 8.87 -1.49
C LYS A 152 4.23 9.32 -2.87
N GLU A 153 4.51 10.56 -3.22
CA GLU A 153 4.25 11.15 -4.54
C GLU A 153 5.17 10.58 -5.64
#